data_7eecfe352c2b9b7c55a279af58a07fbe
#
_entry.id   7eecfe352c2b9b7c55a279af58a07fbe
#
_cell.length_a   1.000
_cell.length_b   1.000
_cell.length_c   1.000
_cell.angle_alpha   90.00
_cell.angle_beta   90.00
_cell.angle_gamma   90.00
#
_symmetry.space_group_name_H-M   'P 1'
#
loop_
_entity.id
_entity.type
_entity.pdbx_description
1 polymer ?
#
loop_
_entity_poly.entity_id
_entity_poly.type
_entity_poly.pdbx_seq_one_letter_code
_entity_poly.pdbx_strand_id
1 'polypeptide(L)'
;MSSWLFLFKILTMKIRLSTFDDVSNIMIIITDAKHYLAFQKIDQWQNGYPNAAQVEQDILKGESYVGVDYENSILATSMFTTNPEPTYKAIDGDWIIDENEIYGVIHRMAIKKESRKLGFAALLFDTFHQQLKIKKIQSLKIDTHEDNIGMQSLIKKLGYTYCGIIYTDYNAKRLAFEKVIS
;
A
#
# COMPACT_ATOMS: atom_id res chain seq x y z
N MET A 1 -17.27 21.79 -22.97
CA MET A 1 -17.25 20.50 -22.24
C MET A 1 -17.63 20.81 -20.80
N SER A 2 -18.74 20.24 -20.31
CA SER A 2 -19.30 20.62 -19.01
C SER A 2 -18.38 20.16 -17.86
N SER A 3 -18.28 20.99 -16.83
CA SER A 3 -17.47 20.73 -15.63
C SER A 3 -17.81 19.39 -14.94
N TRP A 4 -19.03 18.88 -15.15
CA TRP A 4 -19.52 17.58 -14.68
C TRP A 4 -18.84 16.39 -15.35
N LEU A 5 -18.56 16.45 -16.66
CA LEU A 5 -17.80 15.40 -17.35
C LEU A 5 -16.35 15.34 -16.87
N PHE A 6 -15.78 16.49 -16.52
CA PHE A 6 -14.42 16.56 -15.98
C PHE A 6 -14.33 15.95 -14.56
N LEU A 7 -15.32 16.22 -13.70
CA LEU A 7 -15.39 15.61 -12.37
C LEU A 7 -15.64 14.08 -12.43
N PHE A 8 -16.47 13.61 -13.36
CA PHE A 8 -16.74 12.17 -13.52
C PHE A 8 -15.51 11.42 -14.05
N LYS A 9 -14.66 12.06 -14.85
CA LYS A 9 -13.41 11.52 -15.38
C LYS A 9 -12.33 11.29 -14.29
N ILE A 10 -12.35 12.10 -13.20
CA ILE A 10 -11.37 11.98 -12.09
C ILE A 10 -11.80 10.97 -11.04
N LEU A 11 -13.07 10.56 -10.99
CA LEU A 11 -13.62 9.73 -9.91
C LEU A 11 -13.57 8.22 -10.14
N THR A 12 -13.12 7.75 -11.29
CA THR A 12 -12.98 6.32 -11.57
C THR A 12 -11.51 5.94 -11.72
N MET A 13 -11.02 5.16 -10.78
CA MET A 13 -9.70 4.54 -10.86
C MET A 13 -9.89 3.03 -11.08
N LYS A 14 -9.27 2.50 -12.15
CA LYS A 14 -9.17 1.06 -12.39
C LYS A 14 -7.84 0.55 -11.83
N ILE A 15 -7.87 -0.58 -11.13
CA ILE A 15 -6.67 -1.21 -10.58
C ILE A 15 -6.28 -2.38 -11.47
N ARG A 16 -5.00 -2.46 -11.83
CA ARG A 16 -4.41 -3.53 -12.61
C ARG A 16 -3.00 -3.87 -12.12
N LEU A 17 -2.49 -5.01 -12.52
CA LEU A 17 -1.06 -5.31 -12.37
C LEU A 17 -0.22 -4.29 -13.15
N SER A 18 0.94 -3.95 -12.57
CA SER A 18 1.94 -3.10 -13.23
C SER A 18 2.72 -3.87 -14.27
N THR A 19 3.24 -3.16 -15.24
CA THR A 19 4.20 -3.65 -16.24
C THR A 19 5.52 -2.89 -16.12
N PHE A 20 6.57 -3.33 -16.78
CA PHE A 20 7.85 -2.63 -16.78
C PHE A 20 7.75 -1.22 -17.37
N ASP A 21 6.82 -0.96 -18.28
CA ASP A 21 6.57 0.37 -18.85
C ASP A 21 6.03 1.35 -17.80
N ASP A 22 5.46 0.86 -16.70
CA ASP A 22 4.92 1.67 -15.61
C ASP A 22 6.01 2.15 -14.63
N VAL A 23 7.20 1.52 -14.61
CA VAL A 23 8.24 1.74 -13.59
C VAL A 23 8.60 3.21 -13.43
N SER A 24 8.83 3.92 -14.54
CA SER A 24 9.19 5.35 -14.50
C SER A 24 8.11 6.20 -13.82
N ASN A 25 6.84 5.97 -14.14
CA ASN A 25 5.71 6.70 -13.57
C ASN A 25 5.46 6.31 -12.10
N ILE A 26 5.62 5.03 -11.76
CA ILE A 26 5.57 4.55 -10.36
C ILE A 26 6.64 5.27 -9.54
N MET A 27 7.87 5.37 -10.06
CA MET A 27 8.97 6.03 -9.34
C MET A 27 8.77 7.53 -9.15
N ILE A 28 8.08 8.22 -10.06
CA ILE A 28 7.67 9.62 -9.86
C ILE A 28 6.77 9.72 -8.62
N ILE A 29 5.74 8.86 -8.50
CA ILE A 29 4.80 8.85 -7.38
C ILE A 29 5.51 8.50 -6.07
N ILE A 30 6.40 7.50 -6.08
CA ILE A 30 7.19 7.09 -4.91
C ILE A 30 8.13 8.22 -4.47
N THR A 31 8.78 8.90 -5.41
CA THR A 31 9.68 10.02 -5.11
C THR A 31 8.93 11.18 -4.47
N ASP A 32 7.76 11.54 -4.99
CA ASP A 32 6.89 12.55 -4.36
C ASP A 32 6.43 12.15 -2.96
N ALA A 33 6.15 10.86 -2.74
CA ALA A 33 5.80 10.36 -1.42
C ALA A 33 6.99 10.43 -0.45
N LYS A 34 8.21 10.09 -0.89
CA LYS A 34 9.44 10.25 -0.09
C LYS A 34 9.66 11.70 0.31
N HIS A 35 9.56 12.64 -0.63
CA HIS A 35 9.70 14.07 -0.35
C HIS A 35 8.64 14.55 0.65
N TYR A 36 7.41 14.08 0.51
CA TYR A 36 6.33 14.42 1.44
C TYR A 36 6.62 13.92 2.86
N LEU A 37 7.09 12.68 3.02
CA LEU A 37 7.47 12.11 4.31
C LEU A 37 8.66 12.87 4.92
N ALA A 38 9.69 13.16 4.13
CA ALA A 38 10.84 13.95 4.56
C ALA A 38 10.45 15.36 5.03
N PHE A 39 9.57 16.04 4.29
CA PHE A 39 9.05 17.36 4.68
C PHE A 39 8.33 17.32 6.04
N GLN A 40 7.67 16.21 6.34
CA GLN A 40 7.02 15.98 7.64
C GLN A 40 7.97 15.44 8.72
N LYS A 41 9.27 15.30 8.41
CA LYS A 41 10.30 14.74 9.30
C LYS A 41 10.03 13.28 9.71
N ILE A 42 9.34 12.52 8.86
CA ILE A 42 9.03 11.11 9.07
C ILE A 42 10.15 10.28 8.42
N ASP A 43 10.89 9.51 9.23
CA ASP A 43 11.97 8.63 8.77
C ASP A 43 11.41 7.30 8.22
N GLN A 44 10.57 7.43 7.18
CA GLN A 44 10.07 6.32 6.39
C GLN A 44 10.51 6.53 4.94
N TRP A 45 11.12 5.51 4.33
CA TRP A 45 11.61 5.53 2.95
C TRP A 45 12.78 6.49 2.68
N GLN A 46 13.53 6.92 3.70
CA GLN A 46 14.60 7.90 3.54
C GLN A 46 15.98 7.28 3.26
N ASN A 47 16.14 5.96 3.36
CA ASN A 47 17.39 5.21 3.18
C ASN A 47 17.56 4.61 1.76
N GLY A 48 16.99 5.26 0.72
CA GLY A 48 17.07 4.77 -0.66
C GLY A 48 16.00 3.77 -1.07
N TYR A 49 15.25 3.19 -0.14
CA TYR A 49 14.10 2.32 -0.38
C TYR A 49 12.78 3.14 -0.38
N PRO A 50 11.73 2.77 -1.16
CA PRO A 50 11.78 1.88 -2.31
C PRO A 50 12.54 2.49 -3.50
N ASN A 51 13.03 1.65 -4.41
CA ASN A 51 13.72 2.07 -5.63
C ASN A 51 13.18 1.33 -6.86
N ALA A 52 13.68 1.66 -8.05
CA ALA A 52 13.20 1.06 -9.29
C ALA A 52 13.42 -0.45 -9.32
N ALA A 53 14.58 -0.93 -8.88
CA ALA A 53 14.88 -2.36 -8.84
C ALA A 53 13.90 -3.15 -7.95
N GLN A 54 13.46 -2.55 -6.82
CA GLN A 54 12.43 -3.15 -5.98
C GLN A 54 11.09 -3.23 -6.70
N VAL A 55 10.68 -2.17 -7.40
CA VAL A 55 9.43 -2.14 -8.19
C VAL A 55 9.47 -3.19 -9.31
N GLU A 56 10.60 -3.31 -10.00
CA GLU A 56 10.80 -4.33 -11.04
C GLU A 56 10.70 -5.75 -10.48
N GLN A 57 11.25 -6.01 -9.30
CA GLN A 57 11.10 -7.30 -8.62
C GLN A 57 9.65 -7.61 -8.26
N ASP A 58 8.90 -6.61 -7.78
CA ASP A 58 7.47 -6.76 -7.49
C ASP A 58 6.66 -7.06 -8.78
N ILE A 59 7.03 -6.44 -9.90
CA ILE A 59 6.41 -6.71 -11.21
C ILE A 59 6.69 -8.15 -11.65
N LEU A 60 7.95 -8.59 -11.57
CA LEU A 60 8.35 -9.96 -11.91
C LEU A 60 7.58 -11.02 -11.11
N LYS A 61 7.25 -10.72 -9.84
CA LYS A 61 6.46 -11.61 -8.98
C LYS A 61 4.96 -11.51 -9.20
N GLY A 62 4.48 -10.55 -10.01
CA GLY A 62 3.06 -10.27 -10.18
C GLY A 62 2.41 -9.66 -8.93
N GLU A 63 3.18 -8.93 -8.13
CA GLU A 63 2.77 -8.34 -6.85
C GLU A 63 2.64 -6.81 -6.90
N SER A 64 3.09 -6.17 -8.00
CA SER A 64 2.99 -4.72 -8.19
C SER A 64 1.68 -4.35 -8.86
N TYR A 65 0.99 -3.35 -8.33
CA TYR A 65 -0.29 -2.85 -8.82
C TYR A 65 -0.25 -1.34 -9.04
N VAL A 66 -0.98 -0.89 -10.06
CA VAL A 66 -1.25 0.53 -10.30
C VAL A 66 -2.74 0.79 -10.38
N GLY A 67 -3.13 1.94 -9.85
CA GLY A 67 -4.44 2.52 -10.10
C GLY A 67 -4.34 3.55 -11.22
N VAL A 68 -5.13 3.39 -12.28
CA VAL A 68 -5.09 4.24 -13.47
C VAL A 68 -6.43 4.91 -13.73
N ASP A 69 -6.41 6.09 -14.34
CA ASP A 69 -7.59 6.75 -14.86
C ASP A 69 -8.03 6.19 -16.21
N TYR A 70 -9.06 6.80 -16.80
CA TYR A 70 -9.59 6.40 -18.11
C TYR A 70 -8.61 6.64 -19.29
N GLU A 71 -7.59 7.49 -19.11
CA GLU A 71 -6.51 7.73 -20.08
C GLU A 71 -5.29 6.84 -19.82
N ASN A 72 -5.41 5.87 -18.87
CA ASN A 72 -4.34 4.99 -18.42
C ASN A 72 -3.19 5.73 -17.71
N SER A 73 -3.41 6.97 -17.24
CA SER A 73 -2.43 7.68 -16.40
C SER A 73 -2.42 7.10 -15.00
N ILE A 74 -1.22 6.87 -14.45
CA ILE A 74 -1.08 6.28 -13.12
C ILE A 74 -1.38 7.32 -12.04
N LEU A 75 -2.32 6.99 -11.16
CA LEU A 75 -2.78 7.81 -10.03
C LEU A 75 -2.32 7.25 -8.68
N ALA A 76 -2.03 5.96 -8.62
CA ALA A 76 -1.66 5.27 -7.40
C ALA A 76 -0.77 4.06 -7.72
N THR A 77 0.04 3.65 -6.76
CA THR A 77 0.82 2.41 -6.80
C THR A 77 0.75 1.70 -5.46
N SER A 78 0.88 0.38 -5.48
CA SER A 78 0.98 -0.47 -4.28
C SER A 78 1.61 -1.80 -4.64
N MET A 79 2.27 -2.43 -3.68
CA MET A 79 2.56 -3.86 -3.71
C MET A 79 1.53 -4.60 -2.86
N PHE A 80 1.05 -5.73 -3.36
CA PHE A 80 0.19 -6.65 -2.62
C PHE A 80 0.60 -8.09 -2.90
N THR A 81 0.75 -8.88 -1.84
CA THR A 81 1.15 -10.29 -1.91
C THR A 81 0.38 -11.15 -0.91
N THR A 82 0.37 -12.46 -1.14
CA THR A 82 0.00 -13.49 -0.15
C THR A 82 1.18 -14.38 0.21
N ASN A 83 2.40 -14.01 -0.21
CA ASN A 83 3.62 -14.63 0.26
C ASN A 83 3.95 -14.16 1.69
N PRO A 84 4.56 -15.03 2.53
CA PRO A 84 4.94 -14.65 3.88
C PRO A 84 5.89 -13.45 3.90
N GLU A 85 5.63 -12.49 4.79
CA GLU A 85 6.52 -11.36 5.06
C GLU A 85 7.49 -11.75 6.19
N PRO A 86 8.79 -11.90 5.93
CA PRO A 86 9.74 -12.37 6.92
C PRO A 86 9.79 -11.54 8.21
N THR A 87 9.62 -10.21 8.08
CA THR A 87 9.66 -9.28 9.21
C THR A 87 8.45 -9.40 10.14
N TYR A 88 7.36 -10.05 9.69
CA TYR A 88 6.14 -10.25 10.46
C TYR A 88 6.17 -11.48 11.37
N LYS A 89 7.22 -12.33 11.26
CA LYS A 89 7.41 -13.49 12.13
C LYS A 89 7.75 -13.12 13.58
N ALA A 90 8.42 -11.97 13.76
CA ALA A 90 8.78 -11.46 15.08
C ALA A 90 8.00 -10.18 15.32
N ILE A 91 6.96 -10.26 16.15
CA ILE A 91 6.14 -9.12 16.58
C ILE A 91 6.24 -8.97 18.10
N ASP A 92 6.44 -7.74 18.56
CA ASP A 92 6.22 -7.36 19.96
C ASP A 92 4.74 -7.00 20.11
N GLY A 93 3.94 -8.00 20.46
CA GLY A 93 2.47 -8.02 20.43
C GLY A 93 1.95 -9.32 19.81
N ASP A 94 0.71 -9.34 19.36
CA ASP A 94 0.05 -10.53 18.83
C ASP A 94 -0.75 -10.21 17.56
N TRP A 95 -0.60 -11.06 16.53
CA TRP A 95 -1.49 -11.07 15.38
C TRP A 95 -2.87 -11.63 15.78
N ILE A 96 -3.94 -11.19 15.11
CA ILE A 96 -5.32 -11.63 15.39
C ILE A 96 -5.55 -13.04 14.86
N ILE A 97 -5.05 -13.32 13.65
CA ILE A 97 -5.13 -14.63 13.01
C ILE A 97 -3.79 -15.35 13.21
N ASP A 98 -3.85 -16.66 13.46
CA ASP A 98 -2.68 -17.51 13.69
C ASP A 98 -1.58 -17.23 12.66
N GLU A 99 -0.34 -17.16 13.12
CA GLU A 99 0.82 -16.84 12.30
C GLU A 99 1.11 -17.86 11.18
N ASN A 100 0.60 -19.10 11.34
CA ASN A 100 0.73 -20.16 10.36
C ASN A 100 -0.32 -20.10 9.24
N GLU A 101 -1.35 -19.29 9.40
CA GLU A 101 -2.37 -19.08 8.37
C GLU A 101 -1.82 -18.17 7.26
N ILE A 102 -2.32 -18.38 6.04
CA ILE A 102 -2.00 -17.51 4.91
C ILE A 102 -2.68 -16.16 5.11
N TYR A 103 -1.92 -15.08 4.89
CA TYR A 103 -2.41 -13.71 4.99
C TYR A 103 -2.00 -12.88 3.78
N GLY A 104 -2.71 -11.79 3.54
CA GLY A 104 -2.28 -10.76 2.60
C GLY A 104 -1.37 -9.74 3.26
N VAL A 105 -0.51 -9.11 2.46
CA VAL A 105 0.36 -8.01 2.89
C VAL A 105 0.30 -6.89 1.86
N ILE A 106 0.21 -5.64 2.34
CA ILE A 106 0.31 -4.44 1.51
C ILE A 106 1.59 -3.69 1.86
N HIS A 107 2.39 -3.38 0.84
CA HIS A 107 3.56 -2.54 0.96
C HIS A 107 3.59 -1.43 -0.10
N ARG A 108 4.44 -0.44 0.09
CA ARG A 108 4.81 0.58 -0.91
C ARG A 108 3.62 1.29 -1.54
N MET A 109 2.55 1.50 -0.75
CA MET A 109 1.38 2.22 -1.22
C MET A 109 1.67 3.72 -1.29
N ALA A 110 1.45 4.31 -2.45
CA ALA A 110 1.56 5.74 -2.67
C ALA A 110 0.51 6.25 -3.66
N ILE A 111 0.03 7.47 -3.41
CA ILE A 111 -0.96 8.14 -4.26
C ILE A 111 -0.30 9.37 -4.88
N LYS A 112 -0.49 9.56 -6.19
CA LYS A 112 -0.07 10.74 -6.94
C LYS A 112 -0.52 12.01 -6.21
N LYS A 113 0.35 13.00 -6.08
CA LYS A 113 0.14 14.21 -5.26
C LYS A 113 -1.22 14.87 -5.52
N GLU A 114 -1.57 15.08 -6.79
CA GLU A 114 -2.81 15.74 -7.21
C GLU A 114 -4.07 14.88 -6.96
N SER A 115 -3.88 13.59 -6.71
CA SER A 115 -4.95 12.60 -6.52
C SER A 115 -5.15 12.20 -5.05
N ARG A 116 -4.40 12.80 -4.12
CA ARG A 116 -4.55 12.56 -2.68
C ARG A 116 -5.89 13.04 -2.17
N LYS A 117 -6.40 12.39 -1.11
CA LYS A 117 -7.70 12.69 -0.46
C LYS A 117 -8.94 12.45 -1.34
N LEU A 118 -8.79 11.83 -2.52
CA LEU A 118 -9.90 11.45 -3.41
C LEU A 118 -10.42 10.01 -3.15
N GLY A 119 -9.95 9.33 -2.10
CA GLY A 119 -10.40 7.98 -1.74
C GLY A 119 -9.65 6.83 -2.44
N PHE A 120 -8.70 7.11 -3.31
CA PHE A 120 -7.99 6.08 -4.09
C PHE A 120 -7.20 5.07 -3.25
N ALA A 121 -6.65 5.50 -2.12
CA ALA A 121 -6.01 4.56 -1.19
C ALA A 121 -7.03 3.55 -0.63
N ALA A 122 -8.22 4.01 -0.22
CA ALA A 122 -9.28 3.11 0.25
C ALA A 122 -9.76 2.15 -0.84
N LEU A 123 -9.80 2.58 -2.10
CA LEU A 123 -10.16 1.72 -3.23
C LEU A 123 -9.11 0.62 -3.48
N LEU A 124 -7.80 0.93 -3.32
CA LEU A 124 -6.74 -0.09 -3.35
C LEU A 124 -6.95 -1.14 -2.26
N PHE A 125 -7.17 -0.71 -1.02
CA PHE A 125 -7.46 -1.62 0.08
C PHE A 125 -8.69 -2.49 -0.19
N ASP A 126 -9.80 -1.89 -0.66
CA ASP A 126 -11.01 -2.64 -0.99
C ASP A 126 -10.77 -3.70 -2.06
N THR A 127 -10.02 -3.35 -3.12
CA THR A 127 -9.65 -4.30 -4.17
C THR A 127 -8.88 -5.50 -3.61
N PHE A 128 -7.93 -5.27 -2.71
CA PHE A 128 -7.15 -6.35 -2.09
C PHE A 128 -8.00 -7.16 -1.10
N HIS A 129 -8.91 -6.53 -0.35
CA HIS A 129 -9.89 -7.25 0.46
C HIS A 129 -10.74 -8.20 -0.39
N GLN A 130 -11.25 -7.75 -1.54
CA GLN A 130 -12.03 -8.59 -2.44
C GLN A 130 -11.20 -9.76 -3.01
N GLN A 131 -9.93 -9.53 -3.36
CA GLN A 131 -9.04 -10.61 -3.80
C GLN A 131 -8.84 -11.66 -2.71
N LEU A 132 -8.66 -11.25 -1.45
CA LEU A 132 -8.51 -12.17 -0.33
C LEU A 132 -9.80 -12.96 -0.06
N LYS A 133 -10.96 -12.31 -0.13
CA LYS A 133 -12.28 -13.00 -0.01
C LYS A 133 -12.42 -14.10 -1.08
N ILE A 134 -12.11 -13.81 -2.33
CA ILE A 134 -12.16 -14.79 -3.42
C ILE A 134 -11.23 -15.98 -3.13
N LYS A 135 -10.03 -15.70 -2.59
CA LYS A 135 -9.04 -16.72 -2.21
C LYS A 135 -9.35 -17.41 -0.87
N LYS A 136 -10.41 -16.99 -0.14
CA LYS A 136 -10.76 -17.46 1.22
C LYS A 136 -9.64 -17.23 2.25
N ILE A 137 -8.85 -16.17 2.08
CA ILE A 137 -7.81 -15.75 3.02
C ILE A 137 -8.41 -14.73 3.97
N GLN A 138 -8.33 -14.99 5.27
CA GLN A 138 -9.05 -14.24 6.30
C GLN A 138 -8.25 -13.11 6.95
N SER A 139 -7.02 -12.86 6.53
CA SER A 139 -6.15 -11.86 7.16
C SER A 139 -5.49 -10.96 6.13
N LEU A 140 -5.47 -9.66 6.42
CA LEU A 140 -4.63 -8.68 5.71
C LEU A 140 -3.83 -7.87 6.74
N LYS A 141 -2.51 -7.95 6.62
CA LYS A 141 -1.54 -7.32 7.50
C LYS A 141 -0.87 -6.13 6.81
N ILE A 142 -0.53 -5.12 7.58
CA ILE A 142 0.18 -3.91 7.10
C ILE A 142 0.97 -3.30 8.25
N ASP A 143 2.08 -2.67 7.93
CA ASP A 143 2.85 -1.87 8.87
C ASP A 143 3.04 -0.42 8.39
N THR A 144 3.32 0.47 9.32
CA THR A 144 3.64 1.86 9.01
C THR A 144 4.53 2.49 10.08
N HIS A 145 5.18 3.61 9.76
CA HIS A 145 5.95 4.38 10.72
C HIS A 145 5.05 5.01 11.79
N GLU A 146 5.55 5.10 13.03
CA GLU A 146 4.78 5.65 14.15
C GLU A 146 4.37 7.11 13.95
N ASP A 147 5.15 7.90 13.20
CA ASP A 147 4.82 9.29 12.88
C ASP A 147 3.97 9.44 11.60
N ASN A 148 3.69 8.35 10.86
CA ASN A 148 2.83 8.40 9.68
C ASN A 148 1.35 8.38 10.08
N ILE A 149 0.92 9.46 10.74
CA ILE A 149 -0.45 9.62 11.25
C ILE A 149 -1.49 9.51 10.13
N GLY A 150 -1.14 9.96 8.92
CA GLY A 150 -2.02 9.86 7.76
C GLY A 150 -2.36 8.42 7.40
N MET A 151 -1.37 7.54 7.32
CA MET A 151 -1.56 6.12 7.06
C MET A 151 -2.27 5.44 8.24
N GLN A 152 -1.86 5.70 9.49
CA GLN A 152 -2.53 5.15 10.66
C GLN A 152 -4.02 5.51 10.72
N SER A 153 -4.38 6.75 10.41
CA SER A 153 -5.78 7.20 10.39
C SER A 153 -6.58 6.47 9.30
N LEU A 154 -5.99 6.28 8.13
CA LEU A 154 -6.62 5.55 7.03
C LEU A 154 -6.89 4.10 7.41
N ILE A 155 -5.88 3.35 7.87
CA ILE A 155 -6.02 1.92 8.18
C ILE A 155 -6.98 1.69 9.36
N LYS A 156 -6.95 2.54 10.39
CA LYS A 156 -7.93 2.51 11.49
C LYS A 156 -9.36 2.74 10.99
N LYS A 157 -9.56 3.74 10.10
CA LYS A 157 -10.86 4.01 9.48
C LYS A 157 -11.35 2.83 8.63
N LEU A 158 -10.44 2.06 8.03
CA LEU A 158 -10.75 0.86 7.26
C LEU A 158 -10.98 -0.39 8.13
N GLY A 159 -10.96 -0.26 9.46
CA GLY A 159 -11.26 -1.31 10.42
C GLY A 159 -10.08 -2.24 10.73
N TYR A 160 -8.84 -1.77 10.58
CA TYR A 160 -7.65 -2.49 11.03
C TYR A 160 -7.44 -2.27 12.53
N THR A 161 -7.03 -3.32 13.22
CA THR A 161 -6.68 -3.33 14.64
C THR A 161 -5.15 -3.25 14.78
N TYR A 162 -4.68 -2.47 15.72
CA TYR A 162 -3.27 -2.44 16.10
C TYR A 162 -2.90 -3.76 16.79
N CYS A 163 -1.80 -4.39 16.34
CA CYS A 163 -1.35 -5.70 16.79
C CYS A 163 -0.04 -5.65 17.58
N GLY A 164 0.78 -4.62 17.37
CA GLY A 164 2.07 -4.53 18.05
C GLY A 164 3.14 -3.81 17.22
N ILE A 165 4.40 -4.15 17.50
CA ILE A 165 5.56 -3.55 16.86
C ILE A 165 6.33 -4.64 16.11
N ILE A 166 6.72 -4.35 14.87
CA ILE A 166 7.68 -5.14 14.11
C ILE A 166 8.92 -4.30 13.79
N TYR A 167 10.00 -4.95 13.42
CA TYR A 167 11.21 -4.30 12.96
C TYR A 167 11.54 -4.74 11.54
N THR A 168 11.87 -3.78 10.69
CA THR A 168 12.30 -4.04 9.32
C THR A 168 13.69 -4.71 9.29
N ASP A 169 14.12 -5.23 8.13
CA ASP A 169 15.45 -5.83 7.95
C ASP A 169 16.62 -4.87 8.33
N TYR A 170 16.39 -3.57 8.20
CA TYR A 170 17.34 -2.52 8.62
C TYR A 170 17.05 -1.97 10.03
N ASN A 171 16.34 -2.75 10.85
CA ASN A 171 16.04 -2.48 12.27
C ASN A 171 15.22 -1.20 12.53
N ALA A 172 14.40 -0.75 11.57
CA ALA A 172 13.50 0.36 11.79
C ALA A 172 12.17 -0.12 12.38
N LYS A 173 11.74 0.53 13.47
CA LYS A 173 10.47 0.27 14.16
C LYS A 173 9.28 0.60 13.26
N ARG A 174 8.27 -0.28 13.26
CA ARG A 174 6.97 -0.08 12.58
C ARG A 174 5.83 -0.52 13.49
N LEU A 175 4.74 0.20 13.41
CA LEU A 175 3.46 -0.20 14.03
C LEU A 175 2.76 -1.18 13.09
N ALA A 176 2.41 -2.34 13.61
CA ALA A 176 1.78 -3.43 12.89
C ALA A 176 0.26 -3.42 13.11
N PHE A 177 -0.48 -3.67 12.04
CA PHE A 177 -1.93 -3.69 12.04
C PHE A 177 -2.45 -4.86 11.23
N GLU A 178 -3.60 -5.41 11.65
CA GLU A 178 -4.27 -6.50 10.96
C GLU A 178 -5.76 -6.24 10.84
N LYS A 179 -6.34 -6.71 9.74
CA LYS A 179 -7.78 -6.77 9.54
C LYS A 179 -8.21 -8.18 9.20
N VAL A 180 -9.20 -8.68 9.94
CA VAL A 180 -9.92 -9.92 9.61
C VAL A 180 -10.85 -9.64 8.43
N ILE A 181 -10.75 -10.45 7.39
CA ILE A 181 -11.52 -10.37 6.15
C ILE A 181 -12.66 -11.39 6.25
N SER A 182 -13.87 -10.90 6.37
CA SER A 182 -15.12 -11.69 6.44
C SER A 182 -15.86 -11.72 5.09
#